data_bf8230415aeca07459db0d3cb9d10ad3
#
_entry.id   bf8230415aeca07459db0d3cb9d10ad3
#
_cell.length_a   1.000
_cell.length_b   1.000
_cell.length_c   1.000
_cell.angle_alpha   90.00
_cell.angle_beta   90.00
_cell.angle_gamma   90.00
#
_symmetry.space_group_name_H-M   'P 1'
#
loop_
_entity.id
_entity.type
_entity.pdbx_description
1 polymer ?
#
loop_
_entity_poly.entity_id
_entity_poly.type
_entity_poly.pdbx_seq_one_letter_code
_entity_poly.pdbx_strand_id
1 'polypeptide(L)'
;MNGFRRILVCGAALLSFGCANMRKENTWQGAVIQHARQLGYRNWIVIAEASFPAQSRPGVRQVMAPVEVPEALDYVLRVLEQTEDVRPQIHVTRELRSVENDFAPGIDDLRKRMKSALHGHDTTELDQQSLLTLLEDANRSYDVLVIRTQSALPYSSIFLELKPGYWDELSESRLRERIDRERAQKLVRPFP
;
A
#
# COMPACT_ATOMS: atom_id res chain seq x y z
N MET A 1 13.59 62.62 -38.11
CA MET A 1 12.55 61.73 -38.69
C MET A 1 13.13 60.33 -38.63
N ASN A 2 12.96 59.61 -37.53
CA ASN A 2 13.32 58.18 -37.45
C ASN A 2 12.44 57.54 -36.41
N GLY A 3 11.51 56.75 -36.93
CA GLY A 3 10.49 56.08 -36.17
C GLY A 3 10.99 54.83 -35.44
N PHE A 4 10.49 54.69 -34.27
CA PHE A 4 10.57 53.61 -33.33
C PHE A 4 10.16 52.25 -33.91
N ARG A 5 10.94 51.23 -33.62
CA ARG A 5 10.52 49.81 -33.63
C ARG A 5 11.05 49.13 -32.35
N ARG A 6 10.21 49.12 -31.34
CA ARG A 6 10.31 48.20 -30.22
C ARG A 6 9.13 47.23 -30.29
N ILE A 7 9.36 45.98 -30.64
CA ILE A 7 8.39 44.90 -30.61
C ILE A 7 8.90 43.88 -29.62
N LEU A 8 8.17 43.82 -28.55
CA LEU A 8 7.71 42.68 -27.76
C LEU A 8 8.41 41.33 -27.98
N VAL A 9 9.15 40.92 -26.97
CA VAL A 9 9.44 39.51 -26.69
C VAL A 9 9.08 39.28 -25.22
N CYS A 10 7.84 38.97 -24.98
CA CYS A 10 7.35 38.43 -23.68
C CYS A 10 6.14 37.59 -23.98
N GLY A 11 6.29 36.26 -24.01
CA GLY A 11 5.14 35.41 -24.22
C GLY A 11 5.38 33.92 -24.41
N ALA A 12 6.58 33.38 -24.10
CA ALA A 12 6.84 31.95 -24.35
C ALA A 12 7.29 31.13 -23.14
N ALA A 13 7.37 31.70 -21.94
CA ALA A 13 7.94 31.01 -20.78
C ALA A 13 6.93 30.39 -19.81
N LEU A 14 5.63 30.58 -20.01
CA LEU A 14 4.60 30.14 -19.04
C LEU A 14 3.90 28.81 -19.38
N LEU A 15 4.20 28.19 -20.52
CA LEU A 15 3.53 26.94 -20.92
C LEU A 15 4.29 25.66 -20.57
N SER A 16 5.54 25.74 -20.11
CA SER A 16 6.36 24.54 -19.83
C SER A 16 6.20 24.02 -18.41
N PHE A 17 5.71 24.79 -17.45
CA PHE A 17 5.50 24.32 -16.07
C PHE A 17 4.23 23.47 -15.88
N GLY A 18 3.19 23.68 -16.69
CA GLY A 18 1.94 22.92 -16.60
C GLY A 18 2.08 21.47 -17.09
N CYS A 19 2.88 21.22 -18.14
CA CYS A 19 3.02 19.87 -18.70
C CYS A 19 3.89 18.92 -17.84
N ALA A 20 4.82 19.43 -17.05
CA ALA A 20 5.67 18.61 -16.20
C ALA A 20 4.89 18.08 -14.97
N ASN A 21 3.98 18.86 -14.41
CA ASN A 21 3.10 18.40 -13.32
C ASN A 21 2.03 17.43 -13.82
N MET A 22 1.40 17.68 -14.96
CA MET A 22 0.44 16.74 -15.56
C MET A 22 1.07 15.39 -15.95
N ARG A 23 2.36 15.36 -16.33
CA ARG A 23 3.06 14.09 -16.57
C ARG A 23 3.33 13.28 -15.31
N LYS A 24 3.55 13.92 -14.16
CA LYS A 24 3.75 13.23 -12.87
C LYS A 24 2.47 12.58 -12.36
N GLU A 25 1.32 13.19 -12.58
CA GLU A 25 0.02 12.66 -12.15
C GLU A 25 -0.45 11.45 -12.98
N ASN A 26 0.00 11.33 -14.23
CA ASN A 26 -0.34 10.22 -15.13
C ASN A 26 0.61 9.00 -15.03
N THR A 27 1.53 8.98 -14.08
CA THR A 27 2.38 7.82 -13.82
C THR A 27 1.74 6.91 -12.77
N TRP A 28 2.11 5.61 -12.76
CA TRP A 28 1.65 4.71 -11.70
C TRP A 28 2.06 5.19 -10.31
N GLN A 29 3.23 5.81 -10.20
CA GLN A 29 3.72 6.42 -8.96
C GLN A 29 2.82 7.57 -8.50
N GLY A 30 2.41 8.45 -9.41
CA GLY A 30 1.47 9.53 -9.11
C GLY A 30 0.12 9.00 -8.66
N ALA A 31 -0.40 7.97 -9.34
CA ALA A 31 -1.63 7.29 -8.96
C ALA A 31 -1.53 6.63 -7.56
N VAL A 32 -0.41 5.98 -7.26
CA VAL A 32 -0.17 5.39 -5.92
C VAL A 32 -0.16 6.47 -4.85
N ILE A 33 0.55 7.58 -5.03
CA ILE A 33 0.58 8.69 -4.07
C ILE A 33 -0.84 9.24 -3.85
N GLN A 34 -1.57 9.47 -4.93
CA GLN A 34 -2.92 10.02 -4.86
C GLN A 34 -3.88 9.11 -4.08
N HIS A 35 -3.85 7.80 -4.36
CA HIS A 35 -4.74 6.85 -3.69
C HIS A 35 -4.27 6.53 -2.26
N ALA A 36 -2.98 6.33 -2.03
CA ALA A 36 -2.45 6.00 -0.70
C ALA A 36 -2.77 7.10 0.33
N ARG A 37 -2.75 8.38 -0.07
CA ARG A 37 -3.12 9.51 0.80
C ARG A 37 -4.61 9.54 1.20
N GLN A 38 -5.46 8.79 0.50
CA GLN A 38 -6.89 8.70 0.80
C GLN A 38 -7.22 7.50 1.70
N LEU A 39 -6.27 6.58 1.85
CA LEU A 39 -6.45 5.37 2.64
C LEU A 39 -6.11 5.63 4.10
N GLY A 40 -6.96 5.12 4.98
CA GLY A 40 -6.79 5.19 6.42
C GLY A 40 -6.72 3.81 7.07
N TYR A 41 -6.93 3.78 8.36
CA TYR A 41 -7.00 2.56 9.16
C TYR A 41 -7.99 1.53 8.59
N ARG A 42 -7.60 0.27 8.53
CA ARG A 42 -8.32 -0.90 7.97
C ARG A 42 -8.44 -0.94 6.44
N ASN A 43 -7.97 0.08 5.73
CA ASN A 43 -7.81 -0.04 4.29
C ASN A 43 -6.62 -0.96 3.96
N TRP A 44 -6.61 -1.48 2.74
CA TRP A 44 -5.58 -2.40 2.28
C TRP A 44 -4.89 -1.89 1.02
N ILE A 45 -3.61 -2.20 0.90
CA ILE A 45 -2.85 -2.07 -0.35
C ILE A 45 -2.32 -3.45 -0.71
N VAL A 46 -2.60 -3.89 -1.93
CA VAL A 46 -2.09 -5.15 -2.47
C VAL A 46 -1.10 -4.83 -3.58
N ILE A 47 0.14 -5.27 -3.41
CA ILE A 47 1.14 -5.26 -4.49
C ILE A 47 1.09 -6.62 -5.13
N ALA A 48 0.43 -6.68 -6.28
CA ALA A 48 -0.08 -7.89 -6.89
C ALA A 48 0.80 -8.38 -8.03
N GLU A 49 0.96 -9.69 -8.13
CA GLU A 49 1.52 -10.34 -9.30
C GLU A 49 0.64 -10.14 -10.55
N ALA A 50 1.18 -10.42 -11.73
CA ALA A 50 0.52 -10.16 -13.01
C ALA A 50 -0.81 -10.92 -13.21
N SER A 51 -0.94 -12.10 -12.59
CA SER A 51 -2.13 -12.96 -12.67
C SER A 51 -3.19 -12.66 -11.61
N PHE A 52 -2.94 -11.71 -10.70
CA PHE A 52 -3.88 -11.39 -9.63
C PHE A 52 -5.26 -11.02 -10.19
N PRO A 53 -6.35 -11.58 -9.66
CA PRO A 53 -7.68 -11.38 -10.23
C PRO A 53 -8.13 -9.93 -10.14
N ALA A 54 -8.77 -9.45 -11.22
CA ALA A 54 -9.41 -8.14 -11.21
C ALA A 54 -10.56 -8.13 -10.20
N GLN A 55 -10.60 -7.08 -9.39
CA GLN A 55 -11.62 -6.88 -8.38
C GLN A 55 -12.75 -6.02 -8.94
N SER A 56 -14.00 -6.42 -8.71
CA SER A 56 -15.18 -5.72 -9.26
C SER A 56 -15.95 -4.87 -8.23
N ARG A 57 -15.52 -4.84 -6.97
CA ARG A 57 -16.22 -4.09 -5.92
C ARG A 57 -15.96 -2.58 -6.02
N PRO A 58 -16.94 -1.72 -5.70
CA PRO A 58 -16.82 -0.26 -5.85
C PRO A 58 -15.67 0.39 -5.08
N GLY A 59 -15.30 -0.15 -3.91
CA GLY A 59 -14.20 0.35 -3.07
C GLY A 59 -12.80 -0.03 -3.57
N VAL A 60 -12.67 -0.77 -4.68
CA VAL A 60 -11.37 -1.16 -5.20
C VAL A 60 -10.87 -0.17 -6.24
N ARG A 61 -9.64 0.27 -6.04
CA ARG A 61 -8.87 1.02 -7.03
C ARG A 61 -7.75 0.13 -7.56
N GLN A 62 -7.57 0.10 -8.87
CA GLN A 62 -6.52 -0.68 -9.51
C GLN A 62 -5.57 0.22 -10.29
N VAL A 63 -4.28 0.04 -10.07
CA VAL A 63 -3.19 0.74 -10.74
C VAL A 63 -2.28 -0.29 -11.40
N MET A 64 -1.91 -0.05 -12.66
CA MET A 64 -0.93 -0.89 -13.39
C MET A 64 0.47 -0.30 -13.20
N ALA A 65 1.37 -1.06 -12.61
CA ALA A 65 2.77 -0.70 -12.40
C ALA A 65 3.66 -1.56 -13.31
N PRO A 66 4.34 -0.97 -14.31
CA PRO A 66 5.20 -1.71 -15.24
C PRO A 66 6.57 -2.02 -14.62
N VAL A 67 6.56 -2.57 -13.43
CA VAL A 67 7.72 -2.96 -12.62
C VAL A 67 7.45 -4.29 -11.91
N GLU A 68 8.47 -4.87 -11.31
CA GLU A 68 8.35 -6.07 -10.50
C GLU A 68 7.82 -5.77 -9.09
N VAL A 69 7.30 -6.82 -8.39
CA VAL A 69 6.76 -6.69 -7.02
C VAL A 69 7.75 -6.04 -6.05
N PRO A 70 9.05 -6.42 -5.98
CA PRO A 70 9.98 -5.81 -5.03
C PRO A 70 10.16 -4.31 -5.23
N GLU A 71 10.17 -3.83 -6.48
CA GLU A 71 10.31 -2.42 -6.81
C GLU A 71 9.04 -1.62 -6.45
N ALA A 72 7.87 -2.19 -6.74
CA ALA A 72 6.60 -1.59 -6.37
C ALA A 72 6.44 -1.52 -4.85
N LEU A 73 6.84 -2.58 -4.14
CA LEU A 73 6.82 -2.66 -2.67
C LEU A 73 7.70 -1.58 -2.05
N ASP A 74 8.96 -1.48 -2.46
CA ASP A 74 9.91 -0.48 -1.98
C ASP A 74 9.37 0.95 -2.21
N TYR A 75 8.75 1.20 -3.35
CA TYR A 75 8.13 2.49 -3.63
C TYR A 75 6.95 2.79 -2.70
N VAL A 76 6.05 1.83 -2.50
CA VAL A 76 4.86 1.99 -1.64
C VAL A 76 5.26 2.20 -0.18
N LEU A 77 6.23 1.44 0.33
CA LEU A 77 6.71 1.59 1.69
C LEU A 77 7.29 3.00 1.92
N ARG A 78 8.10 3.51 0.99
CA ARG A 78 8.59 4.91 1.07
C ARG A 78 7.47 5.96 1.02
N VAL A 79 6.40 5.71 0.28
CA VAL A 79 5.24 6.62 0.29
C VAL A 79 4.54 6.59 1.64
N LEU A 80 4.35 5.40 2.23
CA LEU A 80 3.70 5.24 3.53
C LEU A 80 4.57 5.78 4.68
N GLU A 81 5.89 5.67 4.63
CA GLU A 81 6.80 6.26 5.61
C GLU A 81 6.71 7.79 5.70
N GLN A 82 6.24 8.44 4.63
CA GLN A 82 5.99 9.89 4.62
C GLN A 82 4.64 10.29 5.21
N THR A 83 3.84 9.32 5.63
CA THR A 83 2.55 9.54 6.29
C THR A 83 2.66 9.20 7.77
N GLU A 84 2.20 10.10 8.65
CA GLU A 84 2.18 9.87 10.10
C GLU A 84 0.89 9.15 10.55
N ASP A 85 -0.13 9.17 9.71
CA ASP A 85 -1.47 8.72 10.04
C ASP A 85 -1.61 7.20 10.06
N VAL A 86 -0.87 6.50 9.18
CA VAL A 86 -0.95 5.06 9.00
C VAL A 86 0.42 4.40 8.92
N ARG A 87 0.49 3.15 9.33
CA ARG A 87 1.63 2.25 9.15
C ARG A 87 1.17 0.93 8.54
N PRO A 88 1.94 0.30 7.64
CA PRO A 88 1.58 -0.98 7.08
C PRO A 88 1.90 -2.12 8.04
N GLN A 89 0.94 -3.03 8.23
CA GLN A 89 1.22 -4.39 8.66
C GLN A 89 1.36 -5.25 7.41
N ILE A 90 2.53 -5.85 7.23
CA ILE A 90 2.91 -6.51 5.98
C ILE A 90 2.63 -8.01 6.12
N HIS A 91 1.85 -8.55 5.17
CA HIS A 91 1.59 -9.97 5.07
C HIS A 91 2.19 -10.53 3.77
N VAL A 92 2.92 -11.62 3.90
CA VAL A 92 3.51 -12.37 2.79
C VAL A 92 2.86 -13.75 2.70
N THR A 93 2.79 -14.32 1.50
CA THR A 93 2.25 -15.65 1.33
C THR A 93 3.25 -16.70 1.82
N ARG A 94 2.78 -17.61 2.66
CA ARG A 94 3.61 -18.71 3.20
C ARG A 94 4.16 -19.60 2.09
N GLU A 95 3.40 -19.81 1.04
CA GLU A 95 3.73 -20.65 -0.10
C GLU A 95 4.97 -20.16 -0.85
N LEU A 96 5.20 -18.85 -0.90
CA LEU A 96 6.34 -18.26 -1.61
C LEU A 96 7.68 -18.90 -1.20
N ARG A 97 7.87 -19.24 0.08
CA ARG A 97 9.10 -19.85 0.56
C ARG A 97 9.33 -21.28 0.06
N SER A 98 8.26 -21.98 -0.32
CA SER A 98 8.26 -23.39 -0.71
C SER A 98 8.22 -23.62 -2.23
N VAL A 99 8.08 -22.57 -3.03
CA VAL A 99 8.14 -22.68 -4.49
C VAL A 99 9.56 -22.97 -4.92
N GLU A 100 9.76 -24.08 -5.64
CA GLU A 100 11.07 -24.47 -6.16
C GLU A 100 11.39 -23.72 -7.47
N ASN A 101 12.66 -23.37 -7.63
CA ASN A 101 13.11 -22.60 -8.81
C ASN A 101 12.95 -23.38 -10.13
N ASP A 102 12.94 -24.72 -10.05
CA ASP A 102 12.73 -25.60 -11.21
C ASP A 102 11.32 -25.48 -11.78
N PHE A 103 10.31 -25.21 -10.92
CA PHE A 103 8.93 -24.99 -11.35
C PHE A 103 8.60 -23.51 -11.66
N ALA A 104 9.37 -22.60 -11.08
CA ALA A 104 9.20 -21.16 -11.27
C ALA A 104 10.58 -20.48 -11.41
N PRO A 105 11.22 -20.57 -12.57
CA PRO A 105 12.54 -19.99 -12.80
C PRO A 105 12.59 -18.49 -12.45
N GLY A 106 13.55 -18.10 -11.60
CA GLY A 106 13.68 -16.72 -11.10
C GLY A 106 13.06 -16.48 -9.71
N ILE A 107 12.37 -17.46 -9.12
CA ILE A 107 11.75 -17.31 -7.80
C ILE A 107 12.79 -17.08 -6.68
N ASP A 108 13.97 -17.68 -6.80
CA ASP A 108 15.04 -17.50 -5.82
C ASP A 108 15.58 -16.06 -5.83
N ASP A 109 15.71 -15.46 -6.99
CA ASP A 109 16.12 -14.07 -7.12
C ASP A 109 15.03 -13.13 -6.59
N LEU A 110 13.76 -13.40 -6.95
CA LEU A 110 12.63 -12.67 -6.39
C LEU A 110 12.67 -12.70 -4.84
N ARG A 111 12.83 -13.89 -4.21
CA ARG A 111 12.92 -14.01 -2.75
C ARG A 111 14.04 -13.18 -2.14
N LYS A 112 15.22 -13.14 -2.77
CA LYS A 112 16.35 -12.30 -2.31
C LYS A 112 15.99 -10.81 -2.37
N ARG A 113 15.41 -10.35 -3.48
CA ARG A 113 15.00 -8.96 -3.66
C ARG A 113 13.86 -8.58 -2.72
N MET A 114 12.90 -9.47 -2.50
CA MET A 114 11.83 -9.30 -1.50
C MET A 114 12.38 -9.17 -0.09
N LYS A 115 13.30 -10.07 0.30
CA LYS A 115 13.98 -9.98 1.60
C LYS A 115 14.72 -8.66 1.78
N SER A 116 15.31 -8.11 0.72
CA SER A 116 15.97 -6.81 0.76
C SER A 116 14.96 -5.68 0.93
N ALA A 117 13.86 -5.70 0.17
CA ALA A 117 12.81 -4.69 0.26
C ALA A 117 12.05 -4.69 1.60
N LEU A 118 11.96 -5.86 2.25
CA LEU A 118 11.31 -6.05 3.56
C LEU A 118 12.27 -5.86 4.74
N HIS A 119 13.54 -5.53 4.48
CA HIS A 119 14.52 -5.37 5.56
C HIS A 119 14.13 -4.25 6.51
N GLY A 120 14.08 -4.56 7.81
CA GLY A 120 13.66 -3.60 8.84
C GLY A 120 12.15 -3.48 9.06
N HIS A 121 11.33 -4.23 8.30
CA HIS A 121 9.89 -4.29 8.49
C HIS A 121 9.46 -5.61 9.13
N ASP A 122 8.52 -5.53 10.07
CA ASP A 122 7.86 -6.71 10.61
C ASP A 122 6.89 -7.30 9.59
N THR A 123 7.00 -8.61 9.37
CA THR A 123 6.16 -9.34 8.41
C THR A 123 5.45 -10.52 9.07
N THR A 124 4.24 -10.80 8.61
CA THR A 124 3.45 -11.96 9.01
C THR A 124 3.26 -12.89 7.83
N GLU A 125 3.53 -14.18 8.00
CA GLU A 125 3.29 -15.20 6.98
C GLU A 125 1.91 -15.83 7.17
N LEU A 126 1.08 -15.76 6.14
CA LEU A 126 -0.22 -16.45 6.06
C LEU A 126 -0.30 -17.23 4.75
N ASP A 127 -1.13 -18.28 4.72
CA ASP A 127 -1.43 -18.94 3.46
C ASP A 127 -2.26 -18.02 2.55
N GLN A 128 -2.11 -18.19 1.24
CA GLN A 128 -2.76 -17.32 0.26
C GLN A 128 -4.28 -17.30 0.41
N GLN A 129 -4.91 -18.43 0.71
CA GLN A 129 -6.37 -18.49 0.84
C GLN A 129 -6.85 -17.65 2.04
N SER A 130 -6.13 -17.70 3.15
CA SER A 130 -6.41 -16.85 4.32
C SER A 130 -6.27 -15.36 3.99
N LEU A 131 -5.20 -14.98 3.27
CA LEU A 131 -5.01 -13.60 2.83
C LEU A 131 -6.12 -13.09 1.91
N LEU A 132 -6.54 -13.91 0.95
CA LEU A 132 -7.66 -13.57 0.06
C LEU A 132 -8.97 -13.42 0.84
N THR A 133 -9.23 -14.29 1.81
CA THR A 133 -10.42 -14.21 2.68
C THR A 133 -10.41 -12.91 3.51
N LEU A 134 -9.27 -12.56 4.13
CA LEU A 134 -9.12 -11.30 4.87
C LEU A 134 -9.35 -10.08 3.97
N LEU A 135 -8.80 -10.11 2.76
CA LEU A 135 -8.98 -9.06 1.78
C LEU A 135 -10.44 -8.91 1.33
N GLU A 136 -11.12 -10.03 1.08
CA GLU A 136 -12.54 -10.04 0.73
C GLU A 136 -13.43 -9.48 1.84
N ASP A 137 -13.15 -9.85 3.09
CA ASP A 137 -13.88 -9.35 4.25
C ASP A 137 -13.62 -7.85 4.46
N ALA A 138 -12.36 -7.40 4.36
CA ALA A 138 -12.02 -5.99 4.42
C ALA A 138 -12.73 -5.19 3.33
N ASN A 139 -12.75 -5.70 2.10
CA ASN A 139 -13.34 -5.04 0.93
C ASN A 139 -14.87 -4.91 0.98
N ARG A 140 -15.54 -5.49 1.98
CA ARG A 140 -16.98 -5.26 2.22
C ARG A 140 -17.27 -3.87 2.80
N SER A 141 -16.31 -3.28 3.51
CA SER A 141 -16.51 -2.06 4.29
C SER A 141 -15.41 -1.01 4.10
N TYR A 142 -14.27 -1.40 3.53
CA TYR A 142 -13.08 -0.57 3.41
C TYR A 142 -12.53 -0.58 1.99
N ASP A 143 -11.83 0.47 1.63
CA ASP A 143 -11.21 0.60 0.32
C ASP A 143 -9.94 -0.26 0.22
N VAL A 144 -9.69 -0.75 -0.99
CA VAL A 144 -8.51 -1.54 -1.36
C VAL A 144 -7.83 -0.92 -2.57
N LEU A 145 -6.55 -0.66 -2.47
CA LEU A 145 -5.69 -0.29 -3.59
C LEU A 145 -4.93 -1.52 -4.08
N VAL A 146 -5.19 -1.95 -5.31
CA VAL A 146 -4.45 -3.03 -5.98
C VAL A 146 -3.44 -2.42 -6.96
N ILE A 147 -2.16 -2.65 -6.70
CA ILE A 147 -1.06 -2.26 -7.59
C ILE A 147 -0.60 -3.52 -8.32
N ARG A 148 -1.08 -3.69 -9.55
CA ARG A 148 -0.78 -4.85 -10.37
C ARG A 148 0.55 -4.65 -11.07
N THR A 149 1.50 -5.54 -10.81
CA THR A 149 2.86 -5.51 -11.35
C THR A 149 3.03 -6.40 -12.57
N GLN A 150 4.25 -6.46 -13.10
CA GLN A 150 4.63 -7.38 -14.20
C GLN A 150 5.17 -8.72 -13.70
N SER A 151 5.32 -8.92 -12.37
CA SER A 151 5.83 -10.17 -11.81
C SER A 151 4.94 -11.35 -12.18
N ALA A 152 5.45 -12.26 -12.99
CA ALA A 152 4.77 -13.47 -13.43
C ALA A 152 5.24 -14.71 -12.62
N LEU A 153 5.49 -14.54 -11.35
CA LEU A 153 5.93 -15.58 -10.41
C LEU A 153 4.85 -15.87 -9.37
N PRO A 154 4.55 -17.14 -9.08
CA PRO A 154 3.45 -17.50 -8.20
C PRO A 154 3.72 -17.08 -6.76
N TYR A 155 2.65 -16.76 -6.04
CA TYR A 155 2.67 -16.40 -4.61
C TYR A 155 3.53 -15.17 -4.28
N SER A 156 3.85 -14.33 -5.27
CA SER A 156 4.69 -13.15 -5.09
C SER A 156 3.93 -11.89 -4.63
N SER A 157 2.62 -11.94 -4.54
CA SER A 157 1.79 -10.82 -4.08
C SER A 157 2.03 -10.52 -2.61
N ILE A 158 2.07 -9.21 -2.26
CA ILE A 158 2.24 -8.69 -0.90
C ILE A 158 1.00 -7.91 -0.50
N PHE A 159 0.56 -8.13 0.74
CA PHE A 159 -0.66 -7.53 1.28
C PHE A 159 -0.30 -6.63 2.46
N LEU A 160 -0.70 -5.37 2.38
CA LEU A 160 -0.46 -4.35 3.40
C LEU A 160 -1.79 -3.96 4.04
N GLU A 161 -2.02 -4.36 5.29
CA GLU A 161 -3.12 -3.84 6.09
C GLU A 161 -2.68 -2.53 6.76
N LEU A 162 -3.43 -1.46 6.60
CA LEU A 162 -3.09 -0.19 7.21
C LEU A 162 -3.58 -0.13 8.65
N LYS A 163 -2.65 0.11 9.57
CA LYS A 163 -2.88 0.33 11.01
C LYS A 163 -2.70 1.80 11.35
N PRO A 164 -3.24 2.31 12.48
CA PRO A 164 -2.96 3.67 12.90
C PRO A 164 -1.45 3.89 13.12
N GLY A 165 -0.89 4.97 12.58
CA GLY A 165 0.50 5.32 12.76
C GLY A 165 0.82 5.85 14.17
N TYR A 166 -0.14 6.54 14.78
CA TYR A 166 -0.05 7.21 16.07
C TYR A 166 -0.54 6.38 17.27
N TRP A 167 -0.98 5.12 17.06
CA TRP A 167 -1.52 4.25 18.10
C TRP A 167 -0.99 2.84 17.94
N ASP A 168 -0.22 2.36 18.91
CA ASP A 168 0.38 1.03 18.89
C ASP A 168 -0.46 -0.03 19.61
N GLU A 169 -0.13 -1.32 19.37
CA GLU A 169 -0.85 -2.46 19.94
C GLU A 169 -0.71 -2.54 21.47
N LEU A 170 0.44 -2.09 22.02
CA LEU A 170 0.65 -2.07 23.46
C LEU A 170 -0.25 -1.06 24.14
N SER A 171 -0.38 0.13 23.54
CA SER A 171 -1.30 1.18 24.02
C SER A 171 -2.76 0.72 23.96
N GLU A 172 -3.16 0.04 22.86
CA GLU A 172 -4.49 -0.54 22.71
C GLU A 172 -4.75 -1.62 23.78
N SER A 173 -3.83 -2.56 23.98
CA SER A 173 -3.94 -3.62 24.98
C SER A 173 -4.13 -3.03 26.39
N ARG A 174 -3.29 -2.06 26.77
CA ARG A 174 -3.39 -1.39 28.07
C ARG A 174 -4.71 -0.64 28.26
N LEU A 175 -5.22 -0.01 27.19
CA LEU A 175 -6.52 0.65 27.22
C LEU A 175 -7.63 -0.38 27.45
N ARG A 176 -7.63 -1.50 26.72
CA ARG A 176 -8.63 -2.57 26.88
C ARG A 176 -8.63 -3.15 28.28
N GLU A 177 -7.47 -3.50 28.81
CA GLU A 177 -7.35 -3.99 30.19
C GLU A 177 -7.90 -3.01 31.23
N ARG A 178 -7.70 -1.72 31.03
CA ARG A 178 -8.24 -0.69 31.93
C ARG A 178 -9.77 -0.63 31.84
N ILE A 179 -10.32 -0.63 30.62
CA ILE A 179 -11.77 -0.63 30.40
C ILE A 179 -12.43 -1.85 31.04
N ASP A 180 -11.83 -3.02 30.87
CA ASP A 180 -12.37 -4.28 31.41
C ASP A 180 -12.33 -4.29 32.95
N ARG A 181 -11.25 -3.78 33.55
CA ARG A 181 -11.19 -3.57 35.03
C ARG A 181 -12.28 -2.63 35.54
N GLU A 182 -12.50 -1.53 34.84
CA GLU A 182 -13.56 -0.56 35.22
C GLU A 182 -14.96 -1.18 35.09
N ARG A 183 -15.20 -1.99 34.05
CA ARG A 183 -16.47 -2.74 33.87
C ARG A 183 -16.68 -3.75 34.98
N ALA A 184 -15.65 -4.54 35.32
CA ALA A 184 -15.73 -5.50 36.41
C ALA A 184 -16.02 -4.84 37.77
N GLN A 185 -15.41 -3.70 38.06
CA GLN A 185 -15.67 -2.95 39.29
C GLN A 185 -17.11 -2.41 39.40
N LYS A 186 -17.68 -1.99 38.24
CA LYS A 186 -19.09 -1.51 38.23
C LYS A 186 -20.10 -2.67 38.43
N LEU A 187 -19.76 -3.88 37.96
CA LEU A 187 -20.61 -5.08 38.15
C LEU A 187 -20.57 -5.61 39.58
N VAL A 188 -19.48 -5.35 40.33
CA VAL A 188 -19.32 -5.80 41.71
C VAL A 188 -19.95 -4.82 42.73
N ARG A 189 -20.26 -3.60 42.35
CA ARG A 189 -20.97 -2.67 43.22
C ARG A 189 -22.46 -3.03 43.25
N PRO A 190 -23.02 -3.53 44.38
CA PRO A 190 -24.47 -3.71 44.52
C PRO A 190 -25.14 -2.35 44.31
N PHE A 191 -26.26 -2.37 43.58
CA PHE A 191 -27.14 -1.19 43.53
C PHE A 191 -27.48 -0.75 44.93
N PRO A 192 -27.47 0.57 45.23
CA PRO A 192 -27.88 1.10 46.50
C PRO A 192 -29.34 0.82 46.78
#